data_7a2be09ece77f3d28127e0cee374b6de
#
_entry.id   7a2be09ece77f3d28127e0cee374b6de
#
_cell.length_a   1.000
_cell.length_b   1.000
_cell.length_c   1.000
_cell.angle_alpha   90.00
_cell.angle_beta   90.00
_cell.angle_gamma   90.00
#
_symmetry.space_group_name_H-M   'P 1'
#
loop_
_entity.id
_entity.type
_entity.pdbx_description
1 polymer ?
#
loop_
_entity_poly.entity_id
_entity_poly.type
_entity_poly.pdbx_seq_one_letter_code
_entity_poly.pdbx_strand_id
1 'polypeptide(L)'
;IAGLMASVIALIFTPLAAGILYVSDYLLWAGIRMNQWMSGWPKASIGIGGLNAAETACYYITVAFLYFREKILASKIWRRIFMLILPLSTAIVIILWISAPSTYVLVPELGPDQGAVLVKDGRKILYYKSGSLASRTSVWEWNSLLGYEGIFAADILLLNLEDAKNPIPLSMTIPIKEIWVTGGDPEKICRELLAGQQAHVRMIQGGSAKVDDMIFRTNGSSWLVSFDEAGVLFSGNKLLTDTKYPPGLFWMAGSRKQADSLTEEEVSAIHPEAAVYAGSRLTKSYEDAEIFEYMGIPAANVYEDGMQTAVFREKWELKGKGLWR
;
A
#
# COMPACT_ATOMS: atom_id res chain seq x y z
N ILE A 1 -4.63 -30.71 -13.05
CA ILE A 1 -3.88 -31.89 -13.53
C ILE A 1 -4.74 -33.14 -13.41
N ALA A 2 -5.29 -33.50 -12.23
CA ALA A 2 -6.10 -34.70 -12.01
C ALA A 2 -7.31 -34.79 -12.96
N GLY A 3 -8.03 -33.70 -13.18
CA GLY A 3 -9.15 -33.66 -14.13
C GLY A 3 -8.74 -33.91 -15.57
N LEU A 4 -7.60 -33.40 -16.00
CA LEU A 4 -7.08 -33.63 -17.35
C LEU A 4 -6.62 -35.07 -17.53
N MET A 5 -5.96 -35.67 -16.54
CA MET A 5 -5.61 -37.10 -16.55
C MET A 5 -6.86 -37.96 -16.57
N ALA A 6 -7.87 -37.67 -15.77
CA ALA A 6 -9.13 -38.40 -15.78
C ALA A 6 -9.83 -38.34 -17.14
N SER A 7 -9.82 -37.17 -17.80
CA SER A 7 -10.39 -37.01 -19.15
C SER A 7 -9.69 -37.90 -20.21
N VAL A 8 -8.36 -37.98 -20.14
CA VAL A 8 -7.60 -38.87 -21.06
C VAL A 8 -7.87 -40.34 -20.76
N ILE A 9 -7.91 -40.72 -19.47
CA ILE A 9 -8.17 -42.11 -19.05
C ILE A 9 -9.62 -42.52 -19.37
N ALA A 10 -10.58 -41.58 -19.30
CA ALA A 10 -11.97 -41.87 -19.64
C ALA A 10 -12.19 -42.34 -21.07
N LEU A 11 -11.32 -41.94 -21.99
CA LEU A 11 -11.33 -42.45 -23.39
C LEU A 11 -11.03 -43.93 -23.50
N ILE A 12 -10.33 -44.50 -22.52
CA ILE A 12 -9.86 -45.87 -22.53
C ILE A 12 -10.64 -46.72 -21.52
N PHE A 13 -10.84 -46.21 -20.30
CA PHE A 13 -11.44 -46.95 -19.19
C PHE A 13 -12.22 -46.08 -18.22
N THR A 14 -13.48 -45.85 -18.52
CA THR A 14 -14.38 -44.95 -17.76
C THR A 14 -14.46 -45.21 -16.24
N PRO A 15 -14.51 -46.48 -15.73
CA PRO A 15 -14.55 -46.73 -14.29
C PRO A 15 -13.32 -46.21 -13.53
N LEU A 16 -12.12 -46.30 -14.14
CA LEU A 16 -10.90 -45.80 -13.52
C LEU A 16 -10.88 -44.26 -13.48
N ALA A 17 -11.34 -43.62 -14.56
CA ALA A 17 -11.47 -42.18 -14.63
C ALA A 17 -12.47 -41.67 -13.57
N ALA A 18 -13.59 -42.34 -13.41
CA ALA A 18 -14.57 -42.00 -12.37
C ALA A 18 -13.98 -42.13 -10.94
N GLY A 19 -13.18 -43.16 -10.69
CA GLY A 19 -12.46 -43.35 -9.44
C GLY A 19 -11.47 -42.22 -9.14
N ILE A 20 -10.71 -41.79 -10.13
CA ILE A 20 -9.74 -40.66 -10.00
C ILE A 20 -10.49 -39.37 -9.71
N LEU A 21 -11.59 -39.08 -10.40
CA LEU A 21 -12.39 -37.88 -10.16
C LEU A 21 -13.02 -37.90 -8.76
N TYR A 22 -13.56 -39.01 -8.32
CA TYR A 22 -14.14 -39.16 -6.99
C TYR A 22 -13.10 -38.91 -5.88
N VAL A 23 -11.91 -39.49 -5.99
CA VAL A 23 -10.83 -39.25 -5.02
C VAL A 23 -10.40 -37.76 -5.04
N SER A 24 -10.26 -37.17 -6.24
CA SER A 24 -9.89 -35.76 -6.38
C SER A 24 -10.94 -34.83 -5.77
N ASP A 25 -12.22 -35.11 -5.98
CA ASP A 25 -13.33 -34.33 -5.45
C ASP A 25 -13.38 -34.43 -3.91
N TYR A 26 -13.19 -35.63 -3.37
CA TYR A 26 -13.10 -35.84 -1.93
C TYR A 26 -11.92 -35.09 -1.30
N LEU A 27 -10.74 -35.09 -1.93
CA LEU A 27 -9.57 -34.34 -1.46
C LEU A 27 -9.80 -32.81 -1.51
N LEU A 28 -10.43 -32.32 -2.57
CA LEU A 28 -10.82 -30.91 -2.67
C LEU A 28 -11.83 -30.54 -1.59
N TRP A 29 -12.87 -31.38 -1.40
CA TRP A 29 -13.85 -31.16 -0.33
C TRP A 29 -13.20 -31.14 1.07
N ALA A 30 -12.34 -32.10 1.35
CA ALA A 30 -11.62 -32.17 2.62
C ALA A 30 -10.71 -30.92 2.82
N GLY A 31 -10.02 -30.48 1.77
CA GLY A 31 -9.21 -29.26 1.80
C GLY A 31 -10.03 -28.01 2.06
N ILE A 32 -11.20 -27.87 1.42
CA ILE A 32 -12.13 -26.75 1.66
C ILE A 32 -12.65 -26.78 3.10
N ARG A 33 -13.05 -27.94 3.61
CA ARG A 33 -13.52 -28.09 4.99
C ARG A 33 -12.44 -27.79 6.02
N MET A 34 -11.23 -28.26 5.78
CA MET A 34 -10.09 -27.95 6.64
C MET A 34 -9.78 -26.47 6.66
N ASN A 35 -9.81 -25.81 5.50
CA ASN A 35 -9.60 -24.36 5.39
C ASN A 35 -10.72 -23.57 6.10
N GLN A 36 -11.99 -23.97 5.93
CA GLN A 36 -13.12 -23.37 6.64
C GLN A 36 -13.01 -23.54 8.15
N TRP A 37 -12.58 -24.71 8.63
CA TRP A 37 -12.37 -24.97 10.05
C TRP A 37 -11.21 -24.12 10.60
N MET A 38 -10.08 -24.06 9.91
CA MET A 38 -8.93 -23.25 10.29
C MET A 38 -9.25 -21.74 10.30
N SER A 39 -10.04 -21.27 9.32
CA SER A 39 -10.40 -19.84 9.23
C SER A 39 -11.30 -19.38 10.39
N GLY A 40 -11.99 -20.31 11.05
CA GLY A 40 -12.76 -20.02 12.26
C GLY A 40 -11.93 -19.86 13.54
N TRP A 41 -10.62 -20.11 13.52
CA TRP A 41 -9.79 -19.97 14.69
C TRP A 41 -9.45 -18.50 14.96
N PRO A 42 -9.48 -18.04 16.22
CA PRO A 42 -9.00 -16.71 16.57
C PRO A 42 -7.56 -16.55 16.10
N LYS A 43 -7.27 -15.52 15.31
CA LYS A 43 -5.95 -15.26 14.70
C LYS A 43 -5.48 -16.35 13.70
N ALA A 44 -6.39 -17.04 13.04
CA ALA A 44 -6.06 -18.06 12.02
C ALA A 44 -5.29 -17.48 10.81
N SER A 45 -5.44 -16.20 10.54
CA SER A 45 -4.64 -15.49 9.53
C SER A 45 -3.67 -14.54 10.23
N ILE A 46 -2.40 -14.79 10.08
CA ILE A 46 -1.35 -13.82 10.39
C ILE A 46 -1.08 -13.08 9.08
N GLY A 47 -1.36 -11.77 9.07
CA GLY A 47 -1.00 -10.93 7.95
C GLY A 47 0.53 -10.85 7.87
N ILE A 48 1.09 -11.41 6.81
CA ILE A 48 2.50 -11.29 6.47
C ILE A 48 2.54 -10.41 5.21
N GLY A 49 3.22 -9.28 5.28
CA GLY A 49 3.49 -8.44 4.12
C GLY A 49 4.29 -9.19 3.06
N GLY A 50 4.46 -8.59 1.90
CA GLY A 50 5.31 -9.15 0.86
C GLY A 50 6.72 -9.40 1.40
N LEU A 51 7.16 -10.65 1.35
CA LEU A 51 8.52 -11.00 1.78
C LEU A 51 9.53 -10.47 0.76
N ASN A 52 10.56 -9.78 1.23
CA ASN A 52 11.69 -9.44 0.37
C ASN A 52 12.54 -10.68 0.03
N ALA A 53 13.48 -10.54 -0.88
CA ALA A 53 14.32 -11.66 -1.33
C ALA A 53 15.11 -12.32 -0.18
N ALA A 54 15.60 -11.53 0.80
CA ALA A 54 16.35 -12.04 1.94
C ALA A 54 15.46 -12.81 2.92
N GLU A 55 14.26 -12.30 3.21
CA GLU A 55 13.27 -12.97 4.05
C GLU A 55 12.78 -14.25 3.40
N THR A 56 12.52 -14.23 2.10
CA THR A 56 12.14 -15.40 1.30
C THR A 56 13.24 -16.46 1.35
N ALA A 57 14.50 -16.06 1.16
CA ALA A 57 15.65 -16.98 1.28
C ALA A 57 15.77 -17.57 2.68
N CYS A 58 15.63 -16.74 3.72
CA CYS A 58 15.66 -17.20 5.13
C CYS A 58 14.53 -18.20 5.41
N TYR A 59 13.32 -17.94 4.92
CA TYR A 59 12.19 -18.86 5.03
C TYR A 59 12.52 -20.22 4.39
N TYR A 60 12.98 -20.24 3.14
CA TYR A 60 13.31 -21.52 2.46
C TYR A 60 14.50 -22.23 3.10
N ILE A 61 15.51 -21.53 3.59
CA ILE A 61 16.61 -22.12 4.35
C ILE A 61 16.08 -22.82 5.61
N THR A 62 15.16 -22.17 6.33
CA THR A 62 14.54 -22.72 7.54
C THR A 62 13.70 -23.97 7.22
N VAL A 63 12.87 -23.91 6.17
CA VAL A 63 12.07 -25.05 5.71
C VAL A 63 12.95 -26.21 5.28
N ALA A 64 14.01 -25.94 4.52
CA ALA A 64 14.97 -26.96 4.12
C ALA A 64 15.68 -27.60 5.32
N PHE A 65 16.06 -26.79 6.33
CA PHE A 65 16.62 -27.31 7.59
C PHE A 65 15.65 -28.24 8.30
N LEU A 66 14.39 -27.83 8.46
CA LEU A 66 13.38 -28.65 9.14
C LEU A 66 13.11 -29.96 8.40
N TYR A 67 13.04 -29.90 7.07
CA TYR A 67 12.79 -31.08 6.25
C TYR A 67 13.97 -32.07 6.23
N PHE A 68 15.20 -31.57 6.12
CA PHE A 68 16.39 -32.40 6.05
C PHE A 68 17.12 -32.56 7.39
N ARG A 69 16.51 -32.15 8.52
CA ARG A 69 17.13 -32.08 9.84
C ARG A 69 17.88 -33.36 10.22
N GLU A 70 17.32 -34.54 9.96
CA GLU A 70 17.94 -35.81 10.34
C GLU A 70 19.21 -36.08 9.53
N LYS A 71 19.18 -35.83 8.21
CA LYS A 71 20.35 -35.98 7.33
C LYS A 71 21.43 -34.94 7.64
N ILE A 72 21.01 -33.69 7.92
CA ILE A 72 21.91 -32.59 8.27
C ILE A 72 22.62 -32.87 9.62
N LEU A 73 21.87 -33.30 10.64
CA LEU A 73 22.42 -33.61 11.96
C LEU A 73 23.32 -34.84 11.95
N ALA A 74 23.06 -35.81 11.09
CA ALA A 74 23.90 -37.02 10.93
C ALA A 74 25.25 -36.71 10.28
N SER A 75 25.32 -35.69 9.40
CA SER A 75 26.56 -35.30 8.72
C SER A 75 27.28 -34.20 9.43
N LYS A 76 28.54 -34.46 9.86
CA LYS A 76 29.39 -33.48 10.58
C LYS A 76 29.65 -32.21 9.79
N ILE A 77 29.73 -32.33 8.43
CA ILE A 77 29.95 -31.18 7.52
C ILE A 77 28.69 -30.34 7.41
N TRP A 78 27.56 -30.97 7.07
CA TRP A 78 26.29 -30.29 6.90
C TRP A 78 25.80 -29.61 8.16
N ARG A 79 26.02 -30.26 9.33
CA ARG A 79 25.70 -29.65 10.62
C ARG A 79 26.49 -28.37 10.86
N ARG A 80 27.80 -28.31 10.54
CA ARG A 80 28.59 -27.09 10.67
C ARG A 80 28.13 -25.99 9.73
N ILE A 81 27.85 -26.34 8.48
CA ILE A 81 27.35 -25.38 7.46
C ILE A 81 26.04 -24.75 7.91
N PHE A 82 25.06 -25.54 8.34
CA PHE A 82 23.77 -25.02 8.77
C PHE A 82 23.83 -24.26 10.09
N MET A 83 24.71 -24.66 11.03
CA MET A 83 24.95 -23.88 12.25
C MET A 83 25.50 -22.47 11.96
N LEU A 84 26.13 -22.24 10.82
CA LEU A 84 26.61 -20.92 10.40
C LEU A 84 25.56 -20.18 9.55
N ILE A 85 24.95 -20.85 8.60
CA ILE A 85 24.01 -20.22 7.65
C ILE A 85 22.73 -19.74 8.34
N LEU A 86 22.17 -20.54 9.26
CA LEU A 86 20.91 -20.18 9.90
C LEU A 86 21.01 -18.90 10.76
N PRO A 87 21.97 -18.76 11.70
CA PRO A 87 22.10 -17.52 12.45
C PRO A 87 22.54 -16.34 11.57
N LEU A 88 23.35 -16.57 10.52
CA LEU A 88 23.75 -15.53 9.60
C LEU A 88 22.55 -14.99 8.80
N SER A 89 21.70 -15.85 8.26
CA SER A 89 20.50 -15.44 7.55
C SER A 89 19.52 -14.69 8.46
N THR A 90 19.35 -15.15 9.70
CA THR A 90 18.53 -14.48 10.70
C THR A 90 19.12 -13.11 11.07
N ALA A 91 20.43 -13.01 11.25
CA ALA A 91 21.09 -11.74 11.52
C ALA A 91 20.94 -10.74 10.37
N ILE A 92 21.03 -11.19 9.12
CA ILE A 92 20.79 -10.35 7.95
C ILE A 92 19.36 -9.81 7.95
N VAL A 93 18.35 -10.64 8.21
CA VAL A 93 16.95 -10.19 8.28
C VAL A 93 16.75 -9.18 9.41
N ILE A 94 17.35 -9.41 10.59
CA ILE A 94 17.27 -8.47 11.71
C ILE A 94 17.95 -7.13 11.36
N ILE A 95 19.12 -7.16 10.72
CA ILE A 95 19.82 -5.94 10.29
C ILE A 95 18.95 -5.16 9.27
N LEU A 96 18.37 -5.84 8.29
CA LEU A 96 17.48 -5.21 7.32
C LEU A 96 16.25 -4.58 8.00
N TRP A 97 15.68 -5.24 8.98
CA TRP A 97 14.55 -4.73 9.76
C TRP A 97 14.91 -3.48 10.57
N ILE A 98 16.06 -3.50 11.25
CA ILE A 98 16.55 -2.34 12.02
C ILE A 98 16.93 -1.18 11.11
N SER A 99 17.40 -1.48 9.89
CA SER A 99 17.79 -0.47 8.89
C SER A 99 16.59 0.06 8.09
N ALA A 100 15.40 -0.49 8.31
CA ALA A 100 14.18 -0.02 7.65
C ALA A 100 13.93 1.47 8.00
N PRO A 101 13.57 2.31 7.02
CA PRO A 101 13.30 3.72 7.27
C PRO A 101 12.08 3.83 8.19
N SER A 102 12.18 4.68 9.21
CA SER A 102 11.07 4.96 10.13
C SER A 102 9.99 5.82 9.48
N THR A 103 10.35 6.59 8.45
CA THR A 103 9.46 7.52 7.76
C THR A 103 9.55 7.33 6.24
N TYR A 104 8.43 7.00 5.64
CA TYR A 104 8.32 6.84 4.18
C TYR A 104 6.91 7.08 3.67
N VAL A 105 6.79 7.38 2.39
CA VAL A 105 5.53 7.53 1.68
C VAL A 105 5.51 6.55 0.50
N LEU A 106 4.42 5.81 0.38
CA LEU A 106 4.13 4.96 -0.78
C LEU A 106 3.04 5.63 -1.60
N VAL A 107 3.26 5.78 -2.88
CA VAL A 107 2.28 6.33 -3.83
C VAL A 107 2.05 5.30 -4.93
N PRO A 108 0.94 4.54 -4.87
CA PRO A 108 0.59 3.57 -5.89
C PRO A 108 -0.06 4.20 -7.11
N GLU A 109 -0.04 3.46 -8.21
CA GLU A 109 -0.88 3.74 -9.36
C GLU A 109 -2.29 3.19 -9.09
N LEU A 110 -3.30 4.05 -9.00
CA LEU A 110 -4.71 3.70 -8.76
C LEU A 110 -5.64 4.14 -9.90
N GLY A 111 -5.10 4.32 -11.10
CA GLY A 111 -5.86 4.79 -12.24
C GLY A 111 -6.45 6.19 -12.03
N PRO A 112 -7.80 6.35 -12.05
CA PRO A 112 -8.43 7.66 -11.87
C PRO A 112 -8.44 8.17 -10.43
N ASP A 113 -8.24 7.28 -9.47
CA ASP A 113 -8.19 7.60 -8.05
C ASP A 113 -6.74 7.88 -7.63
N GLN A 114 -6.56 8.54 -6.51
CA GLN A 114 -5.25 8.83 -5.95
C GLN A 114 -5.17 8.28 -4.54
N GLY A 115 -4.05 7.68 -4.22
CA GLY A 115 -3.80 7.16 -2.90
C GLY A 115 -2.36 7.30 -2.49
N ALA A 116 -2.13 7.36 -1.20
CA ALA A 116 -0.81 7.28 -0.61
C ALA A 116 -0.86 6.68 0.79
N VAL A 117 0.25 6.12 1.20
CA VAL A 117 0.46 5.65 2.57
C VAL A 117 1.65 6.39 3.12
N LEU A 118 1.44 7.17 4.17
CA LEU A 118 2.52 7.74 4.96
C LEU A 118 2.71 6.87 6.20
N VAL A 119 3.91 6.36 6.37
CA VAL A 119 4.33 5.69 7.60
C VAL A 119 5.35 6.57 8.30
N LYS A 120 5.12 6.87 9.57
CA LYS A 120 6.06 7.58 10.44
C LYS A 120 6.11 6.91 11.79
N ASP A 121 7.27 6.41 12.17
CA ASP A 121 7.53 5.76 13.47
C ASP A 121 6.47 4.70 13.83
N GLY A 122 6.09 3.88 12.83
CA GLY A 122 5.08 2.84 12.95
C GLY A 122 3.62 3.30 12.85
N ARG A 123 3.35 4.60 12.85
CA ARG A 123 2.01 5.15 12.55
C ARG A 123 1.72 5.10 11.08
N LYS A 124 0.49 4.79 10.73
CA LYS A 124 0.06 4.58 9.36
C LYS A 124 -1.09 5.51 9.02
N ILE A 125 -0.81 6.46 8.15
CA ILE A 125 -1.77 7.44 7.64
C ILE A 125 -2.01 7.11 6.19
N LEU A 126 -3.25 6.84 5.87
CA LEU A 126 -3.71 6.60 4.52
C LEU A 126 -4.29 7.89 3.95
N TYR A 127 -3.99 8.19 2.72
CA TYR A 127 -4.66 9.22 1.94
C TYR A 127 -5.36 8.55 0.76
N TYR A 128 -6.61 8.92 0.52
CA TYR A 128 -7.37 8.47 -0.64
C TYR A 128 -8.21 9.62 -1.18
N LYS A 129 -8.01 9.95 -2.44
CA LYS A 129 -8.85 10.89 -3.19
C LYS A 129 -9.59 10.14 -4.27
N SER A 130 -10.91 10.20 -4.22
CA SER A 130 -11.74 9.60 -5.25
C SER A 130 -11.76 10.46 -6.50
N GLY A 131 -11.49 9.84 -7.65
CA GLY A 131 -11.72 10.45 -8.94
C GLY A 131 -13.20 10.51 -9.30
N SER A 132 -13.52 11.21 -10.39
CA SER A 132 -14.91 11.32 -10.88
C SER A 132 -15.51 9.98 -11.35
N LEU A 133 -14.67 8.98 -11.61
CA LEU A 133 -15.00 7.64 -12.11
C LEU A 133 -14.52 6.57 -11.14
N ALA A 134 -14.83 6.72 -9.83
CA ALA A 134 -14.42 5.75 -8.83
C ALA A 134 -14.63 4.30 -9.32
N SER A 135 -13.55 3.55 -9.36
CA SER A 135 -13.51 2.19 -9.89
C SER A 135 -13.40 1.16 -8.76
N ARG A 136 -14.16 0.07 -8.85
CA ARG A 136 -13.97 -1.08 -7.96
C ARG A 136 -12.56 -1.66 -8.07
N THR A 137 -11.94 -1.55 -9.24
CA THR A 137 -10.58 -2.00 -9.50
C THR A 137 -9.57 -1.24 -8.65
N SER A 138 -9.66 0.09 -8.59
CA SER A 138 -8.78 0.93 -7.77
C SER A 138 -8.85 0.55 -6.29
N VAL A 139 -10.04 0.26 -5.77
CA VAL A 139 -10.21 -0.16 -4.36
C VAL A 139 -9.59 -1.53 -4.11
N TRP A 140 -9.74 -2.46 -5.05
CA TRP A 140 -9.12 -3.78 -4.94
C TRP A 140 -7.59 -3.70 -5.01
N GLU A 141 -7.04 -2.91 -5.92
CA GLU A 141 -5.61 -2.64 -6.05
C GLU A 141 -5.06 -2.01 -4.77
N TRP A 142 -5.79 -1.04 -4.21
CA TRP A 142 -5.46 -0.39 -2.95
C TRP A 142 -5.38 -1.39 -1.79
N ASN A 143 -6.40 -2.21 -1.59
CA ASN A 143 -6.43 -3.23 -0.55
C ASN A 143 -5.31 -4.29 -0.75
N SER A 144 -5.05 -4.68 -1.99
CA SER A 144 -3.99 -5.62 -2.34
C SER A 144 -2.61 -5.06 -2.02
N LEU A 145 -2.38 -3.77 -2.32
CA LEU A 145 -1.16 -3.06 -1.97
C LEU A 145 -0.96 -3.01 -0.45
N LEU A 146 -1.98 -2.60 0.29
CA LEU A 146 -1.90 -2.53 1.76
C LEU A 146 -1.52 -3.88 2.36
N GLY A 147 -2.14 -4.97 1.88
CA GLY A 147 -1.79 -6.32 2.30
C GLY A 147 -0.36 -6.70 1.92
N TYR A 148 0.09 -6.35 0.71
CA TYR A 148 1.44 -6.62 0.23
C TYR A 148 2.50 -5.88 1.05
N GLU A 149 2.26 -4.61 1.38
CA GLU A 149 3.18 -3.78 2.19
C GLU A 149 3.09 -4.06 3.71
N GLY A 150 2.30 -5.07 4.12
CA GLY A 150 2.16 -5.44 5.53
C GLY A 150 1.37 -4.42 6.35
N ILE A 151 0.50 -3.66 5.72
CA ILE A 151 -0.34 -2.66 6.37
C ILE A 151 -1.68 -3.31 6.72
N PHE A 152 -1.77 -3.86 7.92
CA PHE A 152 -2.96 -4.58 8.40
C PHE A 152 -3.87 -3.76 9.32
N ALA A 153 -3.50 -2.52 9.60
CA ALA A 153 -4.30 -1.53 10.31
C ALA A 153 -3.81 -0.13 9.97
N ALA A 154 -4.68 0.86 10.04
CA ALA A 154 -4.32 2.26 9.88
C ALA A 154 -4.80 3.09 11.06
N ASP A 155 -4.05 4.14 11.42
CA ASP A 155 -4.42 5.07 12.47
C ASP A 155 -5.41 6.11 11.93
N ILE A 156 -5.12 6.69 10.78
CA ILE A 156 -5.94 7.73 10.17
C ILE A 156 -6.11 7.45 8.68
N LEU A 157 -7.33 7.60 8.17
CA LEU A 157 -7.62 7.70 6.75
C LEU A 157 -8.04 9.14 6.43
N LEU A 158 -7.25 9.83 5.63
CA LEU A 158 -7.58 11.12 5.04
C LEU A 158 -8.35 10.85 3.73
N LEU A 159 -9.64 11.08 3.75
CA LEU A 159 -10.53 10.79 2.63
C LEU A 159 -10.97 12.09 1.96
N ASN A 160 -10.54 12.30 0.72
CA ASN A 160 -10.95 13.45 -0.08
C ASN A 160 -12.06 13.04 -1.06
N LEU A 161 -13.26 13.59 -0.86
CA LEU A 161 -14.45 13.33 -1.65
C LEU A 161 -14.84 14.49 -2.58
N GLU A 162 -13.96 15.47 -2.77
CA GLU A 162 -14.25 16.69 -3.54
C GLU A 162 -14.74 16.38 -4.96
N ASP A 163 -14.23 15.32 -5.58
CA ASP A 163 -14.55 14.90 -6.92
C ASP A 163 -15.56 13.76 -7.01
N ALA A 164 -15.92 13.18 -5.88
CA ALA A 164 -16.82 12.03 -5.83
C ALA A 164 -18.25 12.43 -6.20
N LYS A 165 -18.73 11.93 -7.34
CA LYS A 165 -20.11 12.15 -7.80
C LYS A 165 -21.05 11.02 -7.42
N ASN A 166 -20.53 9.81 -7.25
CA ASN A 166 -21.27 8.58 -7.00
C ASN A 166 -20.82 7.93 -5.71
N PRO A 167 -21.65 7.05 -5.10
CA PRO A 167 -21.23 6.22 -3.99
C PRO A 167 -19.93 5.46 -4.35
N ILE A 168 -18.93 5.60 -3.50
CA ILE A 168 -17.66 4.90 -3.67
C ILE A 168 -17.81 3.54 -3.03
N PRO A 169 -17.59 2.44 -3.76
CA PRO A 169 -17.55 1.11 -3.17
C PRO A 169 -16.21 0.91 -2.45
N LEU A 170 -15.87 1.82 -1.54
CA LEU A 170 -14.64 1.76 -0.77
C LEU A 170 -14.85 0.82 0.41
N SER A 171 -14.69 -0.48 0.18
CA SER A 171 -14.61 -1.46 1.26
C SER A 171 -13.15 -1.65 1.65
N MET A 172 -12.73 -1.05 2.77
CA MET A 172 -11.40 -1.28 3.31
C MET A 172 -11.39 -2.61 4.07
N THR A 173 -10.42 -3.45 3.73
CA THR A 173 -10.25 -4.77 4.39
C THR A 173 -9.49 -4.67 5.71
N ILE A 174 -8.88 -3.52 5.98
CA ILE A 174 -8.12 -3.28 7.20
C ILE A 174 -8.89 -2.40 8.19
N PRO A 175 -8.75 -2.59 9.51
CA PRO A 175 -9.33 -1.70 10.50
C PRO A 175 -8.66 -0.33 10.48
N ILE A 176 -9.48 0.72 10.60
CA ILE A 176 -9.07 2.12 10.64
C ILE A 176 -9.58 2.71 11.94
N LYS A 177 -8.75 3.46 12.68
CA LYS A 177 -9.16 4.09 13.95
C LYS A 177 -9.97 5.37 13.72
N GLU A 178 -9.48 6.26 12.87
CA GLU A 178 -10.13 7.54 12.56
C GLU A 178 -10.22 7.73 11.05
N ILE A 179 -11.35 8.27 10.58
CA ILE A 179 -11.57 8.65 9.18
C ILE A 179 -11.86 10.14 9.15
N TRP A 180 -10.99 10.90 8.52
CA TRP A 180 -11.11 12.33 8.34
C TRP A 180 -11.52 12.63 6.90
N VAL A 181 -12.68 13.23 6.74
CA VAL A 181 -13.31 13.43 5.43
C VAL A 181 -13.28 14.90 5.06
N THR A 182 -12.83 15.20 3.85
CA THR A 182 -12.91 16.51 3.22
C THR A 182 -13.75 16.45 1.94
N GLY A 183 -14.56 17.46 1.70
CA GLY A 183 -15.46 17.52 0.55
C GLY A 183 -16.58 16.47 0.58
N GLY A 184 -17.69 16.76 -0.06
CA GLY A 184 -18.82 15.84 -0.20
C GLY A 184 -19.56 15.50 1.08
N ASP A 185 -20.52 14.57 0.96
CA ASP A 185 -21.32 14.03 2.05
C ASP A 185 -20.90 12.56 2.29
N PRO A 186 -20.24 12.26 3.42
CA PRO A 186 -19.74 10.91 3.69
C PRO A 186 -20.85 9.89 3.89
N GLU A 187 -21.99 10.28 4.47
CA GLU A 187 -23.11 9.34 4.68
C GLU A 187 -23.70 8.87 3.34
N LYS A 188 -23.70 9.75 2.35
CA LYS A 188 -24.20 9.45 1.01
C LYS A 188 -23.19 8.67 0.17
N ILE A 189 -21.90 9.04 0.27
CA ILE A 189 -20.84 8.58 -0.64
C ILE A 189 -20.12 7.35 -0.09
N CYS A 190 -19.96 7.26 1.23
CA CYS A 190 -19.12 6.26 1.89
C CYS A 190 -19.91 5.33 2.84
N ARG A 191 -21.22 5.15 2.63
CA ARG A 191 -22.05 4.33 3.52
C ARG A 191 -21.50 2.91 3.71
N GLU A 192 -21.00 2.30 2.64
CA GLU A 192 -20.41 0.94 2.71
C GLU A 192 -19.08 0.93 3.48
N LEU A 193 -18.25 1.96 3.34
CA LEU A 193 -17.03 2.11 4.14
C LEU A 193 -17.37 2.23 5.63
N LEU A 194 -18.36 3.08 5.94
CA LEU A 194 -18.75 3.34 7.32
C LEU A 194 -19.45 2.15 7.98
N ALA A 195 -20.24 1.39 7.23
CA ALA A 195 -20.98 0.23 7.76
C ALA A 195 -20.09 -0.92 8.26
N GLY A 196 -18.88 -1.06 7.69
CA GLY A 196 -17.93 -2.11 8.05
C GLY A 196 -16.85 -1.70 9.06
N GLN A 197 -16.79 -0.43 9.45
CA GLN A 197 -15.75 0.12 10.29
C GLN A 197 -16.30 0.64 11.62
N GLN A 198 -15.59 0.35 12.72
CA GLN A 198 -15.85 0.99 14.03
C GLN A 198 -15.04 2.30 14.18
N ALA A 199 -14.76 2.98 13.08
CA ALA A 199 -13.92 4.16 13.05
C ALA A 199 -14.67 5.42 13.50
N HIS A 200 -13.95 6.33 14.14
CA HIS A 200 -14.47 7.67 14.39
C HIS A 200 -14.39 8.52 13.11
N VAL A 201 -15.54 8.90 12.58
CA VAL A 201 -15.61 9.74 11.38
C VAL A 201 -15.71 11.20 11.76
N ARG A 202 -14.83 12.03 11.18
CA ARG A 202 -14.81 13.48 11.37
C ARG A 202 -14.87 14.19 10.03
N MET A 203 -15.84 15.10 9.88
CA MET A 203 -15.89 16.03 8.76
C MET A 203 -14.99 17.23 9.04
N ILE A 204 -14.06 17.50 8.12
CA ILE A 204 -13.11 18.60 8.23
C ILE A 204 -13.22 19.48 6.98
N GLN A 205 -13.79 20.65 7.12
CA GLN A 205 -13.92 21.60 6.00
C GLN A 205 -12.69 22.49 5.81
N GLY A 206 -11.87 22.61 6.85
CA GLY A 206 -10.63 23.36 6.87
C GLY A 206 -10.11 23.55 8.29
N GLY A 207 -8.84 23.89 8.42
CA GLY A 207 -8.20 24.14 9.70
C GLY A 207 -7.02 23.25 9.98
N SER A 208 -6.65 23.15 11.27
CA SER A 208 -5.53 22.33 11.72
C SER A 208 -5.92 21.43 12.89
N ALA A 209 -5.34 20.24 12.92
CA ALA A 209 -5.45 19.30 14.02
C ALA A 209 -4.05 18.78 14.37
N LYS A 210 -3.80 18.55 15.65
CA LYS A 210 -2.56 17.94 16.11
C LYS A 210 -2.86 16.56 16.67
N VAL A 211 -2.13 15.57 16.18
CA VAL A 211 -2.17 14.19 16.69
C VAL A 211 -0.74 13.81 17.04
N ASP A 212 -0.44 13.73 18.31
CA ASP A 212 0.89 13.52 18.88
C ASP A 212 1.93 14.55 18.37
N ASP A 213 2.92 14.11 17.61
CA ASP A 213 3.99 14.92 17.03
C ASP A 213 3.66 15.43 15.61
N MET A 214 2.54 15.00 15.04
CA MET A 214 2.12 15.38 13.70
C MET A 214 1.08 16.49 13.73
N ILE A 215 1.23 17.44 12.82
CA ILE A 215 0.28 18.52 12.60
C ILE A 215 -0.36 18.36 11.24
N PHE A 216 -1.66 18.17 11.22
CA PHE A 216 -2.47 18.08 10.02
C PHE A 216 -3.10 19.43 9.72
N ARG A 217 -2.97 19.91 8.50
CA ARG A 217 -3.62 21.14 8.02
C ARG A 217 -4.35 20.85 6.73
N THR A 218 -5.52 21.44 6.57
CA THR A 218 -6.32 21.30 5.36
C THR A 218 -7.12 22.56 5.09
N ASN A 219 -7.34 22.84 3.81
CA ASN A 219 -8.31 23.84 3.33
C ASN A 219 -9.62 23.20 2.83
N GLY A 220 -9.86 21.94 3.17
CA GLY A 220 -11.00 21.16 2.68
C GLY A 220 -10.74 20.44 1.34
N SER A 221 -9.61 20.71 0.69
CA SER A 221 -9.21 20.11 -0.58
C SER A 221 -7.87 19.38 -0.46
N SER A 222 -6.82 20.06 -0.05
CA SER A 222 -5.48 19.49 0.14
C SER A 222 -5.19 19.23 1.62
N TRP A 223 -4.29 18.29 1.86
CA TRP A 223 -3.80 17.96 3.19
C TRP A 223 -2.30 18.15 3.30
N LEU A 224 -1.86 18.88 4.31
CA LEU A 224 -0.46 18.95 4.72
C LEU A 224 -0.30 18.23 6.06
N VAL A 225 0.51 17.19 6.09
CA VAL A 225 0.92 16.49 7.31
C VAL A 225 2.35 16.88 7.60
N SER A 226 2.56 17.66 8.64
CA SER A 226 3.88 18.14 9.06
C SER A 226 4.34 17.42 10.32
N PHE A 227 5.61 17.07 10.39
CA PHE A 227 6.26 16.46 11.54
C PHE A 227 7.72 16.92 11.59
N ASP A 228 8.17 17.35 12.74
CA ASP A 228 9.51 17.93 12.93
C ASP A 228 9.81 19.02 11.86
N GLU A 229 10.89 18.88 11.09
CA GLU A 229 11.26 19.77 9.99
C GLU A 229 10.78 19.26 8.62
N ALA A 230 10.01 18.18 8.59
CA ALA A 230 9.55 17.55 7.36
C ALA A 230 8.01 17.56 7.25
N GLY A 231 7.54 17.21 6.06
CA GLY A 231 6.10 17.07 5.84
C GLY A 231 5.76 16.41 4.50
N VAL A 232 4.49 16.10 4.36
CA VAL A 232 3.90 15.54 3.16
C VAL A 232 2.68 16.37 2.77
N LEU A 233 2.68 16.88 1.55
CA LEU A 233 1.55 17.56 0.95
C LEU A 233 0.80 16.61 0.01
N PHE A 234 -0.44 16.31 0.33
CA PHE A 234 -1.37 15.62 -0.56
C PHE A 234 -2.26 16.65 -1.24
N SER A 235 -2.08 16.84 -2.53
CA SER A 235 -2.83 17.85 -3.28
C SER A 235 -4.23 17.38 -3.65
N GLY A 236 -5.19 18.23 -3.29
CA GLY A 236 -6.53 18.22 -3.87
C GLY A 236 -6.63 19.15 -5.08
N ASN A 237 -7.84 19.64 -5.35
CA ASN A 237 -8.09 20.59 -6.44
C ASN A 237 -7.58 22.03 -6.12
N LYS A 238 -7.42 22.36 -4.85
CA LYS A 238 -6.93 23.68 -4.39
C LYS A 238 -5.73 23.48 -3.49
N LEU A 239 -4.64 24.17 -3.77
CA LEU A 239 -3.47 24.18 -2.90
C LEU A 239 -3.72 24.95 -1.60
N LEU A 240 -2.90 24.68 -0.60
CA LEU A 240 -2.88 25.42 0.66
C LEU A 240 -2.04 26.70 0.45
N THR A 241 -2.67 27.85 0.19
CA THR A 241 -1.98 29.12 -0.13
C THR A 241 -1.46 29.85 1.09
N ASP A 242 -2.16 29.77 2.23
CA ASP A 242 -1.85 30.56 3.43
C ASP A 242 -1.13 29.74 4.52
N THR A 243 -0.28 28.83 4.10
CA THR A 243 0.40 27.89 4.99
C THR A 243 1.91 27.96 4.81
N LYS A 244 2.64 28.08 5.91
CA LYS A 244 4.08 27.89 5.89
C LYS A 244 4.39 26.40 5.75
N TYR A 245 5.04 26.05 4.67
CA TYR A 245 5.48 24.69 4.43
C TYR A 245 6.76 24.37 5.23
N PRO A 246 6.95 23.12 5.68
CA PRO A 246 8.20 22.70 6.29
C PRO A 246 9.33 22.67 5.26
N PRO A 247 10.59 22.85 5.67
CA PRO A 247 11.71 22.85 4.73
C PRO A 247 11.90 21.51 4.01
N GLY A 248 11.71 20.38 4.70
CA GLY A 248 11.73 19.04 4.13
C GLY A 248 10.35 18.62 3.64
N LEU A 249 9.88 19.09 2.50
CA LEU A 249 8.55 18.78 2.01
C LEU A 249 8.56 17.76 0.87
N PHE A 250 7.81 16.69 1.04
CA PHE A 250 7.42 15.78 -0.04
C PHE A 250 6.06 16.19 -0.60
N TRP A 251 5.95 16.32 -1.90
CA TRP A 251 4.70 16.69 -2.55
C TRP A 251 4.15 15.55 -3.39
N MET A 252 3.00 15.01 -2.99
CA MET A 252 2.17 14.21 -3.85
C MET A 252 1.25 15.13 -4.64
N ALA A 253 1.66 15.46 -5.85
CA ALA A 253 0.85 16.22 -6.79
C ALA A 253 -0.18 15.28 -7.43
N GLY A 254 -1.41 15.76 -7.57
CA GLY A 254 -2.48 15.00 -8.18
C GLY A 254 -3.10 15.72 -9.37
N SER A 255 -3.83 15.00 -10.22
CA SER A 255 -4.58 15.61 -11.30
C SER A 255 -5.66 16.55 -10.75
N ARG A 256 -5.71 17.76 -11.26
CA ARG A 256 -6.74 18.74 -10.97
C ARG A 256 -7.86 18.62 -12.00
N LYS A 257 -9.09 18.93 -11.59
CA LYS A 257 -10.30 18.80 -12.45
C LYS A 257 -10.35 19.78 -13.62
N GLN A 258 -9.67 20.90 -13.52
CA GLN A 258 -9.62 21.93 -14.54
C GLN A 258 -8.19 22.14 -14.99
N ALA A 259 -8.07 22.49 -16.26
CA ALA A 259 -6.87 22.74 -17.06
C ALA A 259 -5.83 23.73 -16.46
N ASP A 260 -5.84 23.95 -15.16
CA ASP A 260 -4.81 24.73 -14.51
C ASP A 260 -3.62 23.82 -14.27
N SER A 261 -2.69 23.79 -15.25
CA SER A 261 -1.36 23.27 -15.08
C SER A 261 -0.72 23.86 -13.83
N LEU A 262 0.11 23.09 -13.16
CA LEU A 262 0.98 23.61 -12.10
C LEU A 262 1.79 24.79 -12.67
N THR A 263 1.83 25.89 -11.94
CA THR A 263 2.65 27.03 -12.34
C THR A 263 3.99 27.01 -11.62
N GLU A 264 5.03 27.55 -12.25
CA GLU A 264 6.34 27.71 -11.62
C GLU A 264 6.25 28.50 -10.31
N GLU A 265 5.33 29.47 -10.22
CA GLU A 265 5.10 30.26 -9.02
C GLU A 265 4.56 29.38 -7.86
N GLU A 266 3.62 28.47 -8.15
CA GLU A 266 3.09 27.53 -7.17
C GLU A 266 4.17 26.56 -6.66
N VAL A 267 4.94 25.98 -7.59
CA VAL A 267 6.04 25.07 -7.25
C VAL A 267 7.12 25.80 -6.44
N SER A 268 7.47 27.04 -6.85
CA SER A 268 8.43 27.87 -6.12
C SER A 268 7.94 28.26 -4.73
N ALA A 269 6.64 28.52 -4.56
CA ALA A 269 6.06 28.86 -3.26
C ALA A 269 6.03 27.67 -2.30
N ILE A 270 5.85 26.45 -2.82
CA ILE A 270 5.80 25.22 -2.04
C ILE A 270 7.21 24.72 -1.69
N HIS A 271 8.18 24.85 -2.61
CA HIS A 271 9.56 24.42 -2.45
C HIS A 271 9.73 22.96 -2.02
N PRO A 272 9.17 21.98 -2.74
CA PRO A 272 9.30 20.59 -2.34
C PRO A 272 10.72 20.06 -2.58
N GLU A 273 11.21 19.20 -1.70
CA GLU A 273 12.46 18.45 -1.88
C GLU A 273 12.34 17.32 -2.88
N ALA A 274 11.14 16.72 -2.96
CA ALA A 274 10.82 15.70 -3.93
C ALA A 274 9.31 15.72 -4.21
N ALA A 275 8.93 15.29 -5.41
CA ALA A 275 7.53 15.22 -5.80
C ALA A 275 7.20 13.89 -6.48
N VAL A 276 5.96 13.45 -6.31
CA VAL A 276 5.40 12.34 -7.08
C VAL A 276 4.10 12.81 -7.69
N TYR A 277 4.00 12.69 -9.00
CA TYR A 277 2.78 13.00 -9.72
C TYR A 277 1.88 11.75 -9.77
N ALA A 278 0.76 11.81 -9.06
CA ALA A 278 -0.26 10.76 -9.05
C ALA A 278 -1.39 11.16 -10.00
N GLY A 279 -1.17 10.98 -11.30
CA GLY A 279 -2.14 11.28 -12.35
C GLY A 279 -2.54 10.06 -13.14
N SER A 280 -3.63 10.16 -13.89
CA SER A 280 -4.06 9.13 -14.83
C SER A 280 -3.79 9.59 -16.27
N ARG A 281 -3.59 8.64 -17.18
CA ARG A 281 -3.43 8.87 -18.64
C ARG A 281 -4.57 9.65 -19.27
N LEU A 282 -5.73 9.63 -18.61
CA LEU A 282 -6.94 10.30 -19.10
C LEU A 282 -6.96 11.81 -18.81
N THR A 283 -6.06 12.28 -17.97
CA THR A 283 -5.90 13.69 -17.64
C THR A 283 -4.70 14.24 -18.42
N LYS A 284 -4.89 15.34 -19.15
CA LYS A 284 -3.82 16.06 -19.90
C LYS A 284 -2.67 16.58 -19.00
N SER A 285 -2.74 16.36 -17.72
CA SER A 285 -1.78 16.73 -16.70
C SER A 285 -0.45 15.95 -16.74
N TYR A 286 -0.22 15.22 -17.80
CA TYR A 286 1.05 14.57 -18.13
C TYR A 286 2.21 15.58 -18.26
N GLU A 287 1.89 16.75 -18.78
CA GLU A 287 2.85 17.86 -18.94
C GLU A 287 3.22 18.50 -17.59
N ASP A 288 2.41 18.30 -16.56
CA ASP A 288 2.65 18.92 -15.24
C ASP A 288 3.86 18.27 -14.49
N ALA A 289 4.25 17.05 -14.84
CA ALA A 289 5.42 16.42 -14.24
C ALA A 289 6.74 17.06 -14.72
N GLU A 290 6.77 17.59 -15.95
CA GLU A 290 7.94 18.22 -16.56
C GLU A 290 8.36 19.51 -15.82
N ILE A 291 7.41 20.19 -15.15
CA ILE A 291 7.70 21.41 -14.41
C ILE A 291 8.65 21.14 -13.22
N PHE A 292 8.51 19.98 -12.55
CA PHE A 292 9.41 19.62 -11.46
C PHE A 292 10.81 19.36 -11.97
N GLU A 293 10.94 18.67 -13.10
CA GLU A 293 12.21 18.40 -13.74
C GLU A 293 12.91 19.69 -14.19
N TYR A 294 12.13 20.61 -14.81
CA TYR A 294 12.62 21.92 -15.21
C TYR A 294 13.15 22.75 -14.02
N MET A 295 12.50 22.63 -12.86
CA MET A 295 12.91 23.30 -11.63
C MET A 295 14.00 22.54 -10.85
N GLY A 296 14.51 21.43 -11.38
CA GLY A 296 15.54 20.62 -10.74
C GLY A 296 15.07 19.86 -9.50
N ILE A 297 13.76 19.65 -9.34
CA ILE A 297 13.16 18.91 -8.24
C ILE A 297 13.07 17.44 -8.63
N PRO A 298 13.64 16.50 -7.84
CA PRO A 298 13.46 15.08 -8.06
C PRO A 298 11.98 14.73 -8.11
N ALA A 299 11.52 14.22 -9.25
CA ALA A 299 10.12 13.87 -9.43
C ALA A 299 9.96 12.53 -10.15
N ALA A 300 8.82 11.89 -9.93
CA ALA A 300 8.42 10.66 -10.62
C ALA A 300 6.93 10.72 -10.98
N ASN A 301 6.58 10.08 -12.08
CA ASN A 301 5.20 9.94 -12.51
C ASN A 301 4.73 8.50 -12.25
N VAL A 302 3.77 8.32 -11.35
CA VAL A 302 3.27 6.99 -10.98
C VAL A 302 2.72 6.22 -12.18
N TYR A 303 2.13 6.92 -13.12
CA TYR A 303 1.57 6.30 -14.31
C TYR A 303 2.64 5.67 -15.23
N GLU A 304 3.80 6.32 -15.40
CA GLU A 304 4.90 5.83 -16.25
C GLU A 304 5.82 4.89 -15.50
N ASP A 305 6.16 5.29 -14.28
CA ASP A 305 7.18 4.63 -13.48
C ASP A 305 6.58 3.56 -12.56
N GLY A 306 5.24 3.50 -12.46
CA GLY A 306 4.52 2.65 -11.53
C GLY A 306 4.59 3.18 -10.10
N MET A 307 4.28 2.33 -9.11
CA MET A 307 4.31 2.68 -7.71
C MET A 307 5.64 3.31 -7.29
N GLN A 308 5.58 4.44 -6.61
CA GLN A 308 6.74 5.17 -6.12
C GLN A 308 6.83 5.10 -4.59
N THR A 309 8.06 5.04 -4.11
CA THR A 309 8.37 5.11 -2.68
C THR A 309 9.31 6.30 -2.44
N ALA A 310 8.92 7.18 -1.55
CA ALA A 310 9.79 8.22 -1.03
C ALA A 310 10.17 7.91 0.42
N VAL A 311 11.44 8.03 0.74
CA VAL A 311 11.98 7.76 2.07
C VAL A 311 12.55 9.05 2.64
N PHE A 312 12.19 9.39 3.86
CA PHE A 312 12.76 10.50 4.61
C PHE A 312 13.86 10.00 5.56
N ARG A 313 15.03 10.58 5.44
CA ARG A 313 16.14 10.42 6.41
C ARG A 313 16.55 11.79 6.93
N GLU A 314 17.40 12.51 6.19
CA GLU A 314 17.70 13.93 6.39
C GLU A 314 16.95 14.77 5.35
N LYS A 315 16.65 14.18 4.19
CA LYS A 315 15.84 14.71 3.09
C LYS A 315 15.02 13.62 2.45
N TRP A 316 14.06 14.02 1.62
CA TRP A 316 13.27 13.07 0.83
C TRP A 316 14.05 12.51 -0.34
N GLU A 317 14.06 11.19 -0.46
CA GLU A 317 14.69 10.45 -1.56
C GLU A 317 13.66 9.55 -2.24
N LEU A 318 13.54 9.65 -3.56
CA LEU A 318 12.73 8.71 -4.34
C LEU A 318 13.51 7.41 -4.55
N LYS A 319 12.88 6.27 -4.26
CA LYS A 319 13.48 4.93 -4.36
C LYS A 319 12.92 4.08 -5.50
N GLY A 320 11.96 4.61 -6.28
CA GLY A 320 11.26 3.81 -7.29
C GLY A 320 10.39 2.72 -6.69
N LYS A 321 10.22 1.61 -7.41
CA LYS A 321 9.30 0.52 -7.02
C LYS A 321 9.73 -0.17 -5.73
N GLY A 322 9.03 0.09 -4.64
CA GLY A 322 9.15 -0.62 -3.38
C GLY A 322 10.38 -0.27 -2.54
N LEU A 323 10.29 -0.43 -1.24
CA LEU A 323 11.39 -0.16 -0.29
C LEU A 323 12.56 -1.13 -0.42
N TRP A 324 12.35 -2.32 -1.01
CA TRP A 324 13.25 -3.47 -0.89
C TRP A 324 13.35 -4.33 -2.16
N ARG A 325 13.06 -3.79 -3.33
CA ARG A 325 13.19 -4.50 -4.62
C ARG A 325 14.44 -4.12 -5.36
#